data_30f5b59ba460ded2eafe00a9b22424a0
#
_entry.id   30f5b59ba460ded2eafe00a9b22424a0
#
_cell.length_a   1.000
_cell.length_b   1.000
_cell.length_c   1.000
_cell.angle_alpha   90.00
_cell.angle_beta   90.00
_cell.angle_gamma   90.00
#
_symmetry.space_group_name_H-M   'P 1'
#
loop_
_entity.id
_entity.type
_entity.pdbx_description
1 polymer ?
#
loop_
_entity_poly.entity_id
_entity_poly.type
_entity_poly.pdbx_seq_one_letter_code
_entity_poly.pdbx_strand_id
1 'polypeptide(L)'
;MSKNEEPSPKYIKTENLLEKIFASRAQTRVVQHFLDRPKEFFNLSRIAKETELAHSTIHRVMQPLVDMGLIKEIRVGQQIRLFILETEQDVSKILAKFYDDIKPHLKEL
;
A
#
# COMPACT_ATOMS: atom_id res chain seq x y z
N MET A 1 -19.67 1.75 28.19
CA MET A 1 -19.55 1.36 27.66
C MET A 1 -19.27 0.78 27.39
N SER A 2 -19.28 0.93 27.35
CA SER A 2 -19.08 0.35 26.86
C SER A 2 -18.71 -0.20 26.39
N LYS A 3 -18.65 -0.10 26.27
CA LYS A 3 -18.50 -0.64 25.70
C LYS A 3 -17.89 -1.40 25.39
N ASN A 4 -17.49 -1.34 25.67
CA ASN A 4 -16.90 -2.02 25.43
C ASN A 4 -16.76 -2.88 25.14
N GLU A 5 -17.01 -2.74 24.90
CA GLU A 5 -17.18 -3.85 24.64
C GLU A 5 -16.30 -4.58 24.07
N GLU A 6 -16.28 -5.70 24.24
CA GLU A 6 -15.35 -6.42 23.59
C GLU A 6 -15.68 -6.58 22.19
N PRO A 7 -14.69 -6.59 21.31
CA PRO A 7 -14.94 -6.76 19.90
C PRO A 7 -15.57 -8.10 19.65
N SER A 8 -16.46 -8.17 18.71
CA SER A 8 -16.98 -9.44 18.30
C SER A 8 -15.85 -10.24 17.66
N PRO A 9 -16.01 -11.57 17.58
CA PRO A 9 -14.94 -12.37 17.03
C PRO A 9 -14.54 -12.01 15.61
N LYS A 10 -15.46 -11.41 14.85
CA LYS A 10 -15.09 -11.02 13.52
C LYS A 10 -14.53 -9.63 13.45
N TYR A 11 -14.44 -8.94 14.58
CA TYR A 11 -13.76 -7.69 14.61
C TYR A 11 -12.31 -7.96 14.62
N ILE A 12 -11.60 -7.39 13.69
CA ILE A 12 -10.20 -7.27 13.79
C ILE A 12 -9.96 -6.05 14.62
N LYS A 13 -8.79 -5.87 15.15
CA LYS A 13 -8.51 -4.68 15.91
C LYS A 13 -8.51 -3.50 15.00
N THR A 14 -9.66 -2.87 14.90
CA THR A 14 -9.85 -1.81 13.92
C THR A 14 -9.10 -0.54 14.27
N GLU A 15 -8.69 -0.40 15.53
CA GLU A 15 -7.97 0.81 15.89
C GLU A 15 -6.63 0.92 15.18
N ASN A 16 -6.10 -0.19 14.66
CA ASN A 16 -4.82 -0.17 13.96
C ASN A 16 -4.95 -0.41 12.47
N LEU A 17 -6.17 -0.44 11.97
CA LEU A 17 -6.38 -0.88 10.61
C LEU A 17 -5.75 0.05 9.59
N LEU A 18 -6.05 1.33 9.69
CA LEU A 18 -5.49 2.28 8.74
C LEU A 18 -4.01 2.49 8.94
N GLU A 19 -3.53 2.33 10.15
CA GLU A 19 -2.12 2.44 10.40
C GLU A 19 -1.32 1.37 9.69
N LYS A 20 -1.91 0.21 9.45
CA LYS A 20 -1.20 -0.84 8.73
C LYS A 20 -0.96 -0.45 7.28
N ILE A 21 -1.88 0.29 6.70
CA ILE A 21 -1.76 0.73 5.32
C ILE A 21 -0.94 2.02 5.25
N PHE A 22 -1.21 2.95 6.15
CA PHE A 22 -0.60 4.27 6.11
C PHE A 22 0.30 4.48 7.32
N ALA A 23 1.16 3.51 7.57
CA ALA A 23 1.95 3.49 8.80
C ALA A 23 2.86 4.70 8.93
N SER A 24 3.32 5.24 7.82
CA SER A 24 4.24 6.36 7.85
C SER A 24 4.03 7.17 6.59
N ARG A 25 4.60 8.37 6.60
CA ARG A 25 4.58 9.19 5.39
C ARG A 25 5.24 8.46 4.23
N ALA A 26 6.35 7.79 4.50
CA ALA A 26 7.06 7.07 3.45
C ALA A 26 6.20 5.94 2.88
N GLN A 27 5.58 5.15 3.73
CA GLN A 27 4.75 4.04 3.27
C GLN A 27 3.55 4.57 2.49
N THR A 28 2.93 5.63 2.97
CA THR A 28 1.79 6.23 2.26
C THR A 28 2.20 6.73 0.89
N ARG A 29 3.39 7.33 0.78
CA ARG A 29 3.88 7.81 -0.51
C ARG A 29 4.09 6.66 -1.49
N VAL A 30 4.59 5.53 -1.00
CA VAL A 30 4.78 4.37 -1.85
C VAL A 30 3.42 3.81 -2.29
N VAL A 31 2.47 3.73 -1.38
CA VAL A 31 1.12 3.26 -1.74
C VAL A 31 0.54 4.14 -2.84
N GLN A 32 0.63 5.44 -2.69
CA GLN A 32 0.09 6.34 -3.69
C GLN A 32 0.78 6.18 -5.05
N HIS A 33 2.10 5.95 -5.02
CA HIS A 33 2.85 5.74 -6.26
C HIS A 33 2.24 4.59 -7.06
N PHE A 34 1.90 3.48 -6.40
CA PHE A 34 1.31 2.35 -7.09
C PHE A 34 -0.14 2.60 -7.47
N LEU A 35 -0.88 3.34 -6.65
CA LEU A 35 -2.26 3.66 -7.01
C LEU A 35 -2.34 4.60 -8.22
N ASP A 36 -1.34 5.45 -8.38
CA ASP A 36 -1.28 6.33 -9.55
C ASP A 36 -0.92 5.59 -10.83
N ARG A 37 -0.25 4.46 -10.71
CA ARG A 37 0.21 3.70 -11.88
C ARG A 37 -0.07 2.22 -11.68
N PRO A 38 -1.34 1.85 -11.64
CA PRO A 38 -1.72 0.50 -11.20
C PRO A 38 -1.35 -0.63 -12.13
N LYS A 39 -0.97 -0.30 -13.37
CA LYS A 39 -0.66 -1.34 -14.35
C LYS A 39 0.82 -1.42 -14.70
N GLU A 40 1.65 -0.71 -13.95
CA GLU A 40 3.07 -0.69 -14.25
C GLU A 40 3.86 -1.50 -13.25
N PHE A 41 4.93 -2.11 -13.74
CA PHE A 41 5.89 -2.79 -12.89
C PHE A 41 7.04 -1.86 -12.53
N PHE A 42 7.52 -1.98 -11.29
CA PHE A 42 8.61 -1.15 -10.82
C PHE A 42 9.63 -2.00 -10.09
N ASN A 43 10.91 -1.75 -10.32
CA ASN A 43 11.94 -2.32 -9.47
C ASN A 43 12.20 -1.38 -8.30
N LEU A 44 12.97 -1.84 -7.32
CA LEU A 44 13.19 -1.07 -6.11
C LEU A 44 13.87 0.28 -6.38
N SER A 45 14.82 0.28 -7.30
CA SER A 45 15.53 1.52 -7.62
C SER A 45 14.61 2.57 -8.20
N ARG A 46 13.72 2.14 -9.07
CA ARG A 46 12.78 3.08 -9.68
C ARG A 46 11.79 3.62 -8.67
N ILE A 47 11.31 2.74 -7.77
CA ILE A 47 10.42 3.19 -6.70
C ILE A 47 11.11 4.25 -5.85
N ALA A 48 12.36 3.99 -5.45
CA ALA A 48 13.11 4.94 -4.65
C ALA A 48 13.27 6.27 -5.36
N LYS A 49 13.62 6.21 -6.63
CA LYS A 49 13.83 7.43 -7.41
C LYS A 49 12.54 8.23 -7.54
N GLU A 50 11.46 7.58 -7.90
CA GLU A 50 10.22 8.29 -8.19
C GLU A 50 9.51 8.78 -6.93
N THR A 51 9.70 8.10 -5.80
CA THR A 51 9.14 8.55 -4.54
C THR A 51 10.07 9.49 -3.79
N GLU A 52 11.32 9.61 -4.24
CA GLU A 52 12.34 10.41 -3.59
C GLU A 52 12.60 9.93 -2.17
N LEU A 53 12.59 8.63 -2.01
CA LEU A 53 12.86 8.01 -0.71
C LEU A 53 14.16 7.21 -0.80
N ALA A 54 14.83 7.09 0.34
CA ALA A 54 16.07 6.32 0.39
C ALA A 54 15.80 4.85 0.13
N HIS A 55 16.78 4.16 -0.44
CA HIS A 55 16.65 2.73 -0.71
C HIS A 55 16.33 1.94 0.56
N SER A 56 16.98 2.28 1.67
CA SER A 56 16.71 1.58 2.92
C SER A 56 15.26 1.75 3.37
N THR A 57 14.69 2.92 3.13
CA THR A 57 13.28 3.16 3.44
C THR A 57 12.39 2.31 2.55
N ILE A 58 12.69 2.24 1.26
CA ILE A 58 11.91 1.42 0.35
C ILE A 58 11.95 -0.05 0.77
N HIS A 59 13.13 -0.56 1.09
CA HIS A 59 13.23 -1.95 1.55
C HIS A 59 12.36 -2.20 2.77
N ARG A 60 12.32 -1.23 3.68
CA ARG A 60 11.56 -1.39 4.92
C ARG A 60 10.06 -1.41 4.69
N VAL A 61 9.57 -0.59 3.75
CA VAL A 61 8.12 -0.46 3.59
C VAL A 61 7.53 -1.44 2.59
N MET A 62 8.33 -2.02 1.70
CA MET A 62 7.76 -2.88 0.65
C MET A 62 7.20 -4.18 1.19
N GLN A 63 7.89 -4.83 2.12
CA GLN A 63 7.46 -6.13 2.60
C GLN A 63 6.09 -6.08 3.28
N PRO A 64 5.83 -5.12 4.19
CA PRO A 64 4.48 -5.02 4.75
C PRO A 64 3.39 -4.84 3.69
N LEU A 65 3.67 -4.09 2.64
CA LEU A 65 2.67 -3.86 1.59
C LEU A 65 2.41 -5.13 0.78
N VAL A 66 3.45 -5.91 0.55
CA VAL A 66 3.26 -7.21 -0.10
C VAL A 66 2.49 -8.15 0.81
N ASP A 67 2.84 -8.17 2.10
CA ASP A 67 2.20 -9.07 3.04
C ASP A 67 0.71 -8.79 3.21
N MET A 68 0.31 -7.54 3.13
CA MET A 68 -1.11 -7.22 3.29
C MET A 68 -1.90 -7.28 1.98
N GLY A 69 -1.24 -7.66 0.88
CA GLY A 69 -1.95 -7.87 -0.36
C GLY A 69 -2.19 -6.64 -1.20
N LEU A 70 -1.49 -5.54 -0.90
CA LEU A 70 -1.62 -4.33 -1.71
C LEU A 70 -0.70 -4.35 -2.91
N ILE A 71 0.46 -4.94 -2.78
CA ILE A 71 1.46 -4.96 -3.82
C ILE A 71 1.88 -6.39 -4.07
N LYS A 72 2.04 -6.73 -5.32
CA LYS A 72 2.45 -8.05 -5.74
C LYS A 72 3.91 -8.00 -6.16
N GLU A 73 4.70 -8.93 -5.65
CA GLU A 73 6.09 -9.04 -6.02
C GLU A 73 6.26 -10.16 -7.03
N ILE A 74 6.98 -9.90 -8.10
CA ILE A 74 7.31 -10.88 -9.12
C ILE A 74 8.81 -10.92 -9.25
N ARG A 75 9.37 -12.11 -9.25
CA ARG A 75 10.80 -12.27 -9.44
C ARG A 75 11.09 -12.71 -10.85
N VAL A 76 12.08 -12.05 -11.45
CA VAL A 76 12.53 -12.39 -12.77
C VAL A 76 13.97 -12.87 -12.63
N GLY A 77 14.16 -14.15 -12.82
CA GLY A 77 15.45 -14.77 -12.53
C GLY A 77 15.70 -14.75 -11.03
N GLN A 78 16.96 -14.65 -10.65
CA GLN A 78 17.30 -14.70 -9.23
C GLN A 78 17.56 -13.34 -8.60
N GLN A 79 17.67 -12.32 -9.42
CA GLN A 79 18.12 -11.04 -8.88
C GLN A 79 17.17 -9.90 -9.09
N ILE A 80 16.26 -10.01 -10.02
CA ILE A 80 15.37 -8.90 -10.34
C ILE A 80 14.05 -9.09 -9.63
N ARG A 81 13.69 -8.09 -8.83
CA ARG A 81 12.40 -8.05 -8.13
C ARG A 81 11.57 -6.95 -8.75
N LEU A 82 10.40 -7.29 -9.20
CA LEU A 82 9.45 -6.32 -9.77
C LEU A 82 8.20 -6.28 -8.92
N PHE A 83 7.63 -5.10 -8.82
CA PHE A 83 6.45 -4.88 -7.98
C PHE A 83 5.38 -4.18 -8.80
N ILE A 84 4.14 -4.58 -8.57
CA ILE A 84 2.99 -3.98 -9.23
C ILE A 84 1.83 -3.97 -8.23
N LEU A 85 0.91 -3.03 -8.40
CA LEU A 85 -0.28 -3.01 -7.56
C LEU A 85 -1.01 -4.34 -7.72
N GLU A 86 -1.37 -4.95 -6.59
CA GLU A 86 -2.12 -6.19 -6.62
C GLU A 86 -3.55 -5.88 -7.08
N THR A 87 -4.08 -6.64 -8.03
CA THR A 87 -5.41 -6.35 -8.56
C THR A 87 -6.43 -7.42 -8.25
N GLU A 88 -6.02 -8.53 -7.64
CA GLU A 88 -6.93 -9.63 -7.37
C GLU A 88 -7.40 -9.69 -5.93
N GLN A 89 -6.75 -8.95 -5.03
CA GLN A 89 -7.14 -8.95 -3.62
C GLN A 89 -8.17 -7.88 -3.36
N ASP A 90 -9.11 -8.18 -2.47
CA ASP A 90 -10.17 -7.24 -2.16
C ASP A 90 -9.63 -5.95 -1.56
N VAL A 91 -8.61 -6.04 -0.70
CA VAL A 91 -8.11 -4.85 -0.04
C VAL A 91 -7.54 -3.86 -1.06
N SER A 92 -6.83 -4.35 -2.06
CA SER A 92 -6.26 -3.45 -3.06
C SER A 92 -7.34 -2.91 -3.99
N LYS A 93 -8.34 -3.73 -4.32
CA LYS A 93 -9.45 -3.26 -5.17
C LYS A 93 -10.22 -2.15 -4.48
N ILE A 94 -10.51 -2.33 -3.20
CA ILE A 94 -11.26 -1.35 -2.43
C ILE A 94 -10.47 -0.06 -2.29
N LEU A 95 -9.17 -0.19 -1.99
CA LEU A 95 -8.34 0.99 -1.82
C LEU A 95 -8.19 1.75 -3.13
N ALA A 96 -8.02 1.03 -4.24
CA ALA A 96 -7.90 1.67 -5.55
C ALA A 96 -9.17 2.43 -5.90
N LYS A 97 -10.33 1.83 -5.63
CA LYS A 97 -11.58 2.50 -5.90
C LYS A 97 -11.75 3.74 -5.02
N PHE A 98 -11.41 3.61 -3.74
CA PHE A 98 -11.46 4.74 -2.84
C PHE A 98 -10.58 5.88 -3.35
N TYR A 99 -9.37 5.57 -3.77
CA TYR A 99 -8.43 6.57 -4.26
C TYR A 99 -8.98 7.26 -5.50
N ASP A 100 -9.48 6.47 -6.44
CA ASP A 100 -10.03 7.05 -7.66
C ASP A 100 -11.24 7.93 -7.39
N ASP A 101 -12.08 7.52 -6.45
CA ASP A 101 -13.29 8.27 -6.12
C ASP A 101 -12.97 9.56 -5.39
N ILE A 102 -11.97 9.57 -4.52
CA ILE A 102 -11.69 10.74 -3.71
C ILE A 102 -10.77 11.75 -4.39
N LYS A 103 -9.98 11.29 -5.35
CA LYS A 103 -8.97 12.10 -5.97
C LYS A 103 -9.48 13.42 -6.56
N PRO A 104 -10.60 13.42 -7.30
CA PRO A 104 -11.09 14.68 -7.86
C PRO A 104 -11.52 15.69 -6.80
N HIS A 105 -11.86 15.22 -5.62
CA HIS A 105 -12.35 16.10 -4.56
C HIS A 105 -11.25 16.70 -3.71
N LEU A 106 -10.02 16.19 -3.84
CA LEU A 106 -8.92 16.66 -3.02
C LEU A 106 -7.98 17.61 -3.74
N LYS A 107 -8.15 17.77 -5.02
CA LYS A 107 -7.20 18.58 -5.76
C LYS A 107 -7.30 20.06 -5.44
N GLU A 108 -8.33 20.45 -4.76
CA GLU A 108 -8.47 21.84 -4.32
C GLU A 108 -7.72 22.11 -3.03
N LEU A 109 -7.24 21.10 -2.36
CA LEU A 109 -6.49 21.28 -1.15
C LEU A 109 -5.08 21.79 -1.45
#